data_22e119b86954827b3655b1a4327d18da
#
_entry.id   22e119b86954827b3655b1a4327d18da
#
_cell.length_a   1.000
_cell.length_b   1.000
_cell.length_c   1.000
_cell.angle_alpha   90.00
_cell.angle_beta   90.00
_cell.angle_gamma   90.00
#
_symmetry.space_group_name_H-M   'P 1'
#
loop_
_entity.id
_entity.type
_entity.pdbx_description
1 polymer ?
#
loop_
_entity_poly.entity_id
_entity_poly.type
_entity_poly.pdbx_seq_one_letter_code
_entity_poly.pdbx_strand_id
1 'polypeptide(L)'
;MQGIVFLGDKKLEIQDFEDPSPGPDDVIIEIKASGMCGSDLKFYRANNGPSSLGLGGDDKPVIAGHEPCGTIVEIGSNVPKKTFQLDTRVMQHHYEGCGTCSHCSTGWQQLCIDGVKVVFGVTGHGAHSKYMKCPANTLVHLRDEISFVAGAAISCGTGTAWGALERLDLKASQTIAIFGMGPVGLSAVMLANKMGSRVIAIDINKQRLERSIEFGADILINLSLIHI
;
A
#
# COMPACT_ATOMS: atom_id res chain seq x y z
N MET A 1 16.61 -16.53 -0.50
CA MET A 1 15.27 -16.49 0.11
C MET A 1 14.18 -16.89 -0.88
N GLN A 2 13.02 -17.35 -0.40
CA GLN A 2 11.86 -17.62 -1.25
C GLN A 2 11.00 -16.38 -1.41
N GLY A 3 10.38 -16.21 -2.58
CA GLY A 3 9.45 -15.14 -2.89
C GLY A 3 8.28 -15.61 -3.76
N ILE A 4 7.10 -15.00 -3.60
CA ILE A 4 5.92 -15.31 -4.40
C ILE A 4 5.92 -14.44 -5.65
N VAL A 5 5.74 -15.08 -6.81
CA VAL A 5 5.63 -14.43 -8.13
C VAL A 5 4.23 -14.66 -8.69
N PHE A 6 3.56 -13.61 -9.15
CA PHE A 6 2.31 -13.76 -9.89
C PHE A 6 2.61 -13.92 -11.38
N LEU A 7 2.16 -15.05 -11.95
CA LEU A 7 2.33 -15.37 -13.36
C LEU A 7 1.15 -14.92 -14.24
N GLY A 8 0.07 -14.44 -13.63
CA GLY A 8 -1.20 -14.23 -14.31
C GLY A 8 -1.97 -15.54 -14.48
N ASP A 9 -3.10 -15.49 -15.20
CA ASP A 9 -3.96 -16.65 -15.47
C ASP A 9 -4.35 -17.46 -14.20
N LYS A 10 -4.44 -16.75 -13.05
CA LYS A 10 -4.68 -17.31 -11.71
C LYS A 10 -3.60 -18.29 -11.25
N LYS A 11 -2.36 -18.06 -11.69
CA LYS A 11 -1.20 -18.84 -11.28
C LYS A 11 -0.25 -17.98 -10.46
N LEU A 12 0.38 -18.61 -9.50
CA LEU A 12 1.51 -18.08 -8.74
C LEU A 12 2.55 -19.16 -8.53
N GLU A 13 3.79 -18.77 -8.32
CA GLU A 13 4.88 -19.67 -8.00
C GLU A 13 5.67 -19.14 -6.81
N ILE A 14 6.24 -20.05 -6.03
CA ILE A 14 7.27 -19.74 -5.05
C ILE A 14 8.60 -20.01 -5.74
N GLN A 15 9.41 -18.98 -5.90
CA GLN A 15 10.72 -19.04 -6.55
C GLN A 15 11.83 -18.67 -5.59
N ASP A 16 13.04 -19.16 -5.85
CA ASP A 16 14.23 -18.82 -5.08
C ASP A 16 14.89 -17.55 -5.64
N PHE A 17 15.23 -16.63 -4.73
CA PHE A 17 15.93 -15.37 -5.00
C PHE A 17 17.15 -15.27 -4.09
N GLU A 18 18.16 -14.53 -4.51
CA GLU A 18 19.24 -14.13 -3.63
C GLU A 18 18.71 -13.25 -2.49
N ASP A 19 19.31 -13.38 -1.31
CA ASP A 19 19.00 -12.49 -0.21
C ASP A 19 19.48 -11.07 -0.58
N PRO A 20 18.65 -10.03 -0.39
CA PRO A 20 19.01 -8.69 -0.80
C PRO A 20 20.09 -8.10 0.12
N SER A 21 20.99 -7.30 -0.45
CA SER A 21 21.93 -6.46 0.30
C SER A 21 21.61 -4.98 0.09
N PRO A 22 21.76 -4.12 1.11
CA PRO A 22 21.43 -2.70 0.98
C PRO A 22 22.46 -1.97 0.13
N GLY A 23 21.98 -1.09 -0.77
CA GLY A 23 22.79 -0.02 -1.34
C GLY A 23 23.06 1.08 -0.29
N PRO A 24 23.83 2.12 -0.63
CA PRO A 24 24.17 3.19 0.33
C PRO A 24 22.95 3.87 0.98
N ASP A 25 21.87 4.08 0.23
CA ASP A 25 20.67 4.79 0.67
C ASP A 25 19.50 3.85 1.01
N ASP A 26 19.73 2.53 0.96
CA ASP A 26 18.72 1.51 1.16
C ASP A 26 18.72 0.96 2.58
N VAL A 27 17.63 0.28 2.88
CA VAL A 27 17.53 -0.63 4.05
C VAL A 27 17.02 -1.99 3.60
N ILE A 28 17.27 -3.01 4.44
CA ILE A 28 16.61 -4.31 4.35
C ILE A 28 15.58 -4.41 5.48
N ILE A 29 14.35 -4.72 5.12
CA ILE A 29 13.28 -4.98 6.06
C ILE A 29 13.08 -6.50 6.15
N GLU A 30 13.11 -7.05 7.36
CA GLU A 30 12.56 -8.38 7.60
C GLU A 30 11.05 -8.24 7.70
N ILE A 31 10.34 -8.82 6.74
CA ILE A 31 8.88 -8.70 6.65
C ILE A 31 8.21 -9.50 7.76
N LYS A 32 7.38 -8.84 8.54
CA LYS A 32 6.56 -9.43 9.61
C LYS A 32 5.10 -9.58 9.20
N ALA A 33 4.64 -8.75 8.27
CA ALA A 33 3.34 -8.86 7.63
C ALA A 33 3.42 -8.25 6.23
N SER A 34 2.75 -8.88 5.27
CA SER A 34 2.55 -8.37 3.92
C SER A 34 1.08 -8.54 3.56
N GLY A 35 0.38 -7.44 3.31
CA GLY A 35 -1.02 -7.46 2.94
C GLY A 35 -1.24 -7.86 1.48
N MET A 36 -2.48 -8.21 1.15
CA MET A 36 -2.91 -8.47 -0.22
C MET A 36 -3.96 -7.44 -0.64
N CYS A 37 -3.61 -6.60 -1.60
CA CYS A 37 -4.45 -5.58 -2.16
C CYS A 37 -5.36 -6.10 -3.29
N GLY A 38 -6.39 -5.35 -3.63
CA GLY A 38 -7.20 -5.61 -4.81
C GLY A 38 -6.42 -5.56 -6.12
N SER A 39 -5.34 -4.78 -6.20
CA SER A 39 -4.43 -4.74 -7.36
C SER A 39 -3.60 -6.01 -7.51
N ASP A 40 -3.20 -6.67 -6.43
CA ASP A 40 -2.52 -7.98 -6.50
C ASP A 40 -3.42 -9.02 -7.17
N LEU A 41 -4.73 -8.96 -6.89
CA LEU A 41 -5.71 -9.83 -7.55
C LEU A 41 -5.84 -9.53 -9.05
N LYS A 42 -5.60 -8.29 -9.51
CA LYS A 42 -5.56 -7.97 -10.94
C LYS A 42 -4.35 -8.63 -11.58
N PHE A 43 -3.17 -8.53 -10.97
CA PHE A 43 -1.94 -9.17 -11.47
C PHE A 43 -2.08 -10.70 -11.51
N TYR A 44 -2.62 -11.29 -10.44
CA TYR A 44 -2.89 -12.71 -10.35
C TYR A 44 -3.84 -13.21 -11.45
N ARG A 45 -4.85 -12.39 -11.83
CA ARG A 45 -5.88 -12.74 -12.82
C ARG A 45 -5.57 -12.28 -14.24
N ALA A 46 -4.53 -11.46 -14.42
CA ALA A 46 -4.20 -10.89 -15.72
C ALA A 46 -3.88 -12.00 -16.74
N ASN A 47 -4.45 -11.92 -17.92
CA ASN A 47 -4.14 -12.86 -19.01
C ASN A 47 -2.68 -12.64 -19.44
N ASN A 48 -1.90 -13.72 -19.54
CA ASN A 48 -0.47 -13.67 -19.89
C ASN A 48 0.40 -12.86 -18.92
N GLY A 49 -0.02 -12.73 -17.65
CA GLY A 49 0.77 -12.13 -16.59
C GLY A 49 0.69 -10.60 -16.47
N PRO A 50 1.36 -10.03 -15.46
CA PRO A 50 1.33 -8.61 -15.15
C PRO A 50 1.79 -7.69 -16.30
N SER A 51 2.70 -8.16 -17.15
CA SER A 51 3.19 -7.42 -18.32
C SER A 51 2.09 -7.06 -19.32
N SER A 52 1.04 -7.86 -19.43
CA SER A 52 -0.12 -7.56 -20.28
C SER A 52 -0.90 -6.32 -19.85
N LEU A 53 -0.69 -5.86 -18.62
CA LEU A 53 -1.28 -4.63 -18.07
C LEU A 53 -0.39 -3.40 -18.28
N GLY A 54 0.69 -3.53 -19.07
CA GLY A 54 1.69 -2.47 -19.25
C GLY A 54 2.54 -2.21 -18.00
N LEU A 55 2.52 -3.13 -17.05
CA LEU A 55 3.24 -3.06 -15.79
C LEU A 55 4.28 -4.17 -15.76
N GLY A 56 5.53 -3.82 -15.75
CA GLY A 56 6.66 -4.74 -15.80
C GLY A 56 7.55 -4.41 -16.99
N GLY A 57 8.80 -4.07 -16.70
CA GLY A 57 9.89 -4.08 -17.67
C GLY A 57 10.55 -5.44 -17.56
N ASP A 58 11.36 -5.81 -18.50
CA ASP A 58 12.15 -7.04 -18.59
C ASP A 58 11.46 -8.33 -18.12
N ASP A 59 11.65 -9.43 -18.84
CA ASP A 59 11.08 -10.77 -18.56
C ASP A 59 11.58 -11.43 -17.24
N LYS A 60 11.98 -10.62 -16.26
CA LYS A 60 12.47 -11.11 -14.97
C LYS A 60 11.34 -11.25 -13.96
N PRO A 61 11.31 -12.37 -13.21
CA PRO A 61 10.31 -12.55 -12.16
C PRO A 61 10.47 -11.49 -11.06
N VAL A 62 9.36 -10.88 -10.66
CA VAL A 62 9.29 -9.90 -9.58
C VAL A 62 8.54 -10.52 -8.39
N ILE A 63 9.14 -10.41 -7.20
CA ILE A 63 8.46 -10.79 -5.97
C ILE A 63 7.27 -9.84 -5.77
N ALA A 64 6.08 -10.40 -5.64
CA ALA A 64 4.84 -9.65 -5.46
C ALA A 64 4.72 -9.04 -4.04
N GLY A 65 3.61 -8.31 -3.81
CA GLY A 65 3.25 -7.73 -2.51
C GLY A 65 3.76 -6.30 -2.34
N HIS A 66 2.81 -5.38 -2.21
CA HIS A 66 3.09 -3.94 -2.08
C HIS A 66 2.47 -3.34 -0.80
N GLU A 67 2.16 -4.17 0.17
CA GLU A 67 1.69 -3.78 1.51
C GLU A 67 2.69 -4.26 2.58
N PRO A 68 3.95 -3.76 2.57
CA PRO A 68 5.01 -4.22 3.45
C PRO A 68 4.93 -3.63 4.86
N CYS A 69 5.20 -4.46 5.85
CA CYS A 69 5.40 -4.04 7.21
C CYS A 69 6.37 -4.99 7.93
N GLY A 70 7.35 -4.45 8.65
CA GLY A 70 8.36 -5.28 9.31
C GLY A 70 9.34 -4.49 10.16
N THR A 71 10.53 -5.04 10.34
CA THR A 71 11.64 -4.45 11.10
C THR A 71 12.88 -4.32 10.24
N ILE A 72 13.63 -3.25 10.44
CA ILE A 72 14.91 -3.02 9.75
C ILE A 72 15.94 -3.99 10.28
N VAL A 73 16.61 -4.74 9.39
CA VAL A 73 17.68 -5.70 9.75
C VAL A 73 19.04 -5.32 9.17
N GLU A 74 19.08 -4.52 8.10
CA GLU A 74 20.32 -3.97 7.55
C GLU A 74 20.11 -2.54 7.08
N ILE A 75 21.17 -1.71 7.14
CA ILE A 75 21.10 -0.27 6.86
C ILE A 75 22.30 0.13 5.98
N GLY A 76 22.03 0.82 4.89
CA GLY A 76 23.03 1.40 4.01
C GLY A 76 23.82 2.55 4.66
N SER A 77 25.02 2.81 4.13
CA SER A 77 25.99 3.73 4.72
C SER A 77 25.53 5.19 4.82
N ASN A 78 24.65 5.63 3.92
CA ASN A 78 24.15 7.01 3.85
C ASN A 78 22.86 7.22 4.65
N VAL A 79 22.21 6.14 5.12
CA VAL A 79 20.96 6.24 5.86
C VAL A 79 21.20 6.90 7.21
N PRO A 80 20.46 7.98 7.57
CA PRO A 80 20.67 8.70 8.81
C PRO A 80 20.35 7.85 10.03
N LYS A 81 21.37 7.50 10.83
CA LYS A 81 21.25 6.68 12.05
C LYS A 81 20.32 7.29 13.11
N LYS A 82 20.05 8.60 13.05
CA LYS A 82 19.09 9.26 13.93
C LYS A 82 17.64 8.95 13.57
N THR A 83 17.39 8.62 12.30
CA THR A 83 16.04 8.36 11.77
C THR A 83 15.71 6.89 11.82
N PHE A 84 16.65 6.04 11.36
CA PHE A 84 16.44 4.59 11.29
C PHE A 84 17.60 3.84 11.93
N GLN A 85 17.25 2.84 12.74
CA GLN A 85 18.18 1.93 13.42
C GLN A 85 17.77 0.49 13.16
N LEU A 86 18.63 -0.47 13.47
CA LEU A 86 18.25 -1.88 13.49
C LEU A 86 17.06 -2.07 14.45
N ASP A 87 16.21 -3.03 14.13
CA ASP A 87 14.98 -3.35 14.84
C ASP A 87 13.89 -2.26 14.82
N THR A 88 14.12 -1.11 14.14
CA THR A 88 13.08 -0.10 13.95
C THR A 88 11.89 -0.72 13.20
N ARG A 89 10.70 -0.57 13.77
CA ARG A 89 9.44 -1.02 13.18
C ARG A 89 9.01 -0.04 12.11
N VAL A 90 8.74 -0.54 10.90
CA VAL A 90 8.45 0.29 9.73
C VAL A 90 7.36 -0.28 8.85
N MET A 91 6.67 0.63 8.17
CA MET A 91 5.92 0.38 6.94
C MET A 91 6.70 1.00 5.78
N GLN A 92 6.42 0.60 4.54
CA GLN A 92 7.06 1.19 3.37
C GLN A 92 6.01 1.69 2.39
N HIS A 93 6.18 2.91 1.91
CA HIS A 93 5.43 3.46 0.79
C HIS A 93 5.94 2.84 -0.52
N HIS A 94 5.10 2.09 -1.21
CA HIS A 94 5.52 1.20 -2.30
C HIS A 94 5.86 1.90 -3.63
N TYR A 95 6.00 3.23 -3.65
CA TYR A 95 6.48 3.98 -4.80
C TYR A 95 7.84 4.61 -4.52
N GLU A 96 8.75 4.51 -5.49
CA GLU A 96 9.98 5.28 -5.52
C GLU A 96 9.93 6.30 -6.66
N GLY A 97 9.99 7.58 -6.32
CA GLY A 97 10.11 8.68 -7.26
C GLY A 97 11.55 9.21 -7.36
N CYS A 98 11.76 10.39 -7.98
CA CYS A 98 13.07 11.00 -8.09
C CYS A 98 13.64 11.49 -6.72
N GLY A 99 12.78 11.67 -5.72
CA GLY A 99 13.14 12.16 -4.38
C GLY A 99 13.30 13.69 -4.25
N THR A 100 13.39 14.43 -5.36
CA THR A 100 13.76 15.85 -5.36
C THR A 100 12.68 16.80 -5.92
N CYS A 101 11.74 16.32 -6.72
CA CYS A 101 10.67 17.16 -7.25
C CYS A 101 9.65 17.55 -6.17
N SER A 102 8.81 18.54 -6.46
CA SER A 102 7.82 19.07 -5.52
C SER A 102 6.87 18.00 -4.94
N HIS A 103 6.50 17.01 -5.73
CA HIS A 103 5.68 15.89 -5.25
C HIS A 103 6.47 14.94 -4.36
N CYS A 104 7.67 14.54 -4.77
CA CYS A 104 8.49 13.61 -3.98
C CYS A 104 8.88 14.20 -2.62
N SER A 105 9.27 15.50 -2.60
CA SER A 105 9.69 16.20 -1.37
C SER A 105 8.55 16.39 -0.35
N THR A 106 7.30 16.24 -0.79
CA THR A 106 6.10 16.35 0.06
C THR A 106 5.42 15.00 0.33
N GLY A 107 6.09 13.87 -0.02
CA GLY A 107 5.60 12.52 0.26
C GLY A 107 4.68 11.92 -0.82
N TRP A 108 4.49 12.61 -1.95
CA TRP A 108 3.66 12.15 -3.07
C TRP A 108 4.49 11.53 -4.19
N GLN A 109 5.33 10.54 -3.87
CA GLN A 109 6.24 9.91 -4.83
C GLN A 109 5.52 9.25 -6.01
N GLN A 110 4.29 8.77 -5.82
CA GLN A 110 3.42 8.25 -6.89
C GLN A 110 3.03 9.31 -7.93
N LEU A 111 3.23 10.59 -7.64
CA LEU A 111 2.99 11.72 -8.54
C LEU A 111 4.30 12.36 -9.03
N CYS A 112 5.40 11.61 -9.00
CA CYS A 112 6.72 12.11 -9.43
C CYS A 112 6.66 12.71 -10.83
N ILE A 113 7.16 13.93 -11.00
CA ILE A 113 7.16 14.66 -12.29
C ILE A 113 8.05 13.94 -13.32
N ASP A 114 9.16 13.35 -12.86
CA ASP A 114 10.10 12.60 -13.70
C ASP A 114 9.66 11.14 -13.96
N GLY A 115 8.46 10.78 -13.51
CA GLY A 115 7.95 9.41 -13.52
C GLY A 115 8.35 8.60 -12.28
N VAL A 116 7.56 7.60 -11.96
CA VAL A 116 7.85 6.66 -10.88
C VAL A 116 8.95 5.70 -11.33
N LYS A 117 10.05 5.61 -10.57
CA LYS A 117 11.18 4.72 -10.88
C LYS A 117 10.85 3.26 -10.61
N VAL A 118 10.27 2.99 -9.44
CA VAL A 118 9.90 1.65 -8.98
C VAL A 118 8.53 1.67 -8.32
N VAL A 119 7.73 0.66 -8.66
CA VAL A 119 6.53 0.28 -7.90
C VAL A 119 6.85 -1.08 -7.28
N PHE A 120 7.17 -1.09 -5.98
CA PHE A 120 7.54 -2.31 -5.26
C PHE A 120 6.38 -3.32 -5.27
N GLY A 121 6.70 -4.59 -5.54
CA GLY A 121 5.71 -5.65 -5.74
C GLY A 121 5.11 -5.69 -7.15
N VAL A 122 5.52 -4.77 -8.07
CA VAL A 122 5.03 -4.69 -9.45
C VAL A 122 6.18 -4.59 -10.46
N THR A 123 7.02 -3.56 -10.37
CA THR A 123 8.18 -3.34 -11.25
C THR A 123 9.51 -3.57 -10.53
N GLY A 124 9.49 -3.72 -9.21
CA GLY A 124 10.61 -4.10 -8.37
C GLY A 124 10.13 -5.07 -7.28
N HIS A 125 11.06 -5.82 -6.69
CA HIS A 125 10.72 -6.82 -5.68
C HIS A 125 9.95 -6.24 -4.51
N GLY A 126 8.84 -6.91 -4.13
CA GLY A 126 7.94 -6.56 -3.05
C GLY A 126 8.10 -7.43 -1.81
N ALA A 127 7.05 -7.47 -1.01
CA ALA A 127 7.05 -7.97 0.36
C ALA A 127 6.52 -9.39 0.55
N HIS A 128 6.14 -10.10 -0.52
CA HIS A 128 5.76 -11.53 -0.38
C HIS A 128 7.01 -12.43 -0.34
N SER A 129 7.93 -12.10 0.55
CA SER A 129 9.20 -12.79 0.82
C SER A 129 9.64 -12.53 2.27
N LYS A 130 10.74 -13.16 2.69
CA LYS A 130 11.27 -12.95 4.03
C LYS A 130 11.90 -11.57 4.19
N TYR A 131 12.62 -11.10 3.19
CA TYR A 131 13.32 -9.81 3.21
C TYR A 131 12.91 -8.95 2.01
N MET A 132 12.90 -7.64 2.22
CA MET A 132 12.66 -6.66 1.17
C MET A 132 13.69 -5.54 1.25
N LYS A 133 14.31 -5.19 0.11
CA LYS A 133 15.15 -4.01 -0.02
C LYS A 133 14.32 -2.83 -0.51
N CYS A 134 14.49 -1.67 0.12
CA CYS A 134 13.88 -0.43 -0.34
C CYS A 134 14.70 0.80 0.10
N PRO A 135 14.56 1.93 -0.62
CA PRO A 135 15.17 3.20 -0.21
C PRO A 135 14.61 3.67 1.14
N ALA A 136 15.50 4.16 2.01
CA ALA A 136 15.11 4.61 3.36
C ALA A 136 14.10 5.76 3.35
N ASN A 137 14.10 6.60 2.31
CA ASN A 137 13.15 7.71 2.15
C ASN A 137 11.71 7.27 1.82
N THR A 138 11.48 5.99 1.58
CA THR A 138 10.13 5.42 1.40
C THR A 138 9.56 4.85 2.69
N LEU A 139 10.33 4.85 3.77
CA LEU A 139 9.92 4.27 5.05
C LEU A 139 9.09 5.22 5.89
N VAL A 140 8.13 4.64 6.60
CA VAL A 140 7.32 5.29 7.63
C VAL A 140 7.42 4.48 8.92
N HIS A 141 7.72 5.14 10.03
CA HIS A 141 7.78 4.50 11.34
C HIS A 141 6.41 3.90 11.71
N LEU A 142 6.42 2.65 12.14
CA LEU A 142 5.26 2.00 12.75
C LEU A 142 5.33 2.15 14.27
N ARG A 143 4.33 2.81 14.84
CA ARG A 143 4.21 2.97 16.30
C ARG A 143 4.07 1.62 17.00
N ASP A 144 4.56 1.51 18.22
CA ASP A 144 4.60 0.24 18.96
C ASP A 144 3.20 -0.32 19.27
N GLU A 145 2.21 0.55 19.43
CA GLU A 145 0.83 0.17 19.70
C GLU A 145 0.12 -0.44 18.48
N ILE A 146 0.68 -0.27 17.27
CA ILE A 146 0.10 -0.79 16.03
C ILE A 146 0.73 -2.15 15.70
N SER A 147 -0.07 -3.17 15.50
CA SER A 147 0.43 -4.47 15.07
C SER A 147 1.02 -4.43 13.64
N PHE A 148 1.93 -5.34 13.31
CA PHE A 148 2.46 -5.45 11.94
C PHE A 148 1.37 -5.74 10.91
N VAL A 149 0.35 -6.51 11.27
CA VAL A 149 -0.81 -6.80 10.40
C VAL A 149 -1.58 -5.51 10.08
N ALA A 150 -1.84 -4.67 11.08
CA ALA A 150 -2.48 -3.36 10.87
C ALA A 150 -1.56 -2.43 10.05
N GLY A 151 -0.25 -2.43 10.33
CA GLY A 151 0.74 -1.68 9.58
C GLY A 151 0.77 -2.04 8.10
N ALA A 152 0.67 -3.33 7.76
CA ALA A 152 0.59 -3.78 6.38
C ALA A 152 -0.64 -3.21 5.66
N ALA A 153 -1.82 -3.22 6.29
CA ALA A 153 -3.03 -2.60 5.72
C ALA A 153 -2.91 -1.07 5.57
N ILE A 154 -2.19 -0.41 6.50
CA ILE A 154 -1.96 1.04 6.47
C ILE A 154 -1.03 1.41 5.31
N SER A 155 -0.03 0.60 5.00
CA SER A 155 1.00 0.91 3.99
C SER A 155 0.46 1.10 2.56
N CYS A 156 -0.75 0.61 2.26
CA CYS A 156 -1.43 0.82 0.97
C CYS A 156 -2.87 1.30 1.14
N GLY A 157 -3.79 0.43 1.54
CA GLY A 157 -5.22 0.71 1.50
C GLY A 157 -5.65 1.89 2.36
N THR A 158 -5.24 1.90 3.63
CA THR A 158 -5.56 3.00 4.55
C THR A 158 -4.79 4.28 4.20
N GLY A 159 -3.52 4.16 3.78
CA GLY A 159 -2.73 5.29 3.27
C GLY A 159 -3.35 5.94 2.04
N THR A 160 -3.89 5.14 1.11
CA THR A 160 -4.64 5.63 -0.06
C THR A 160 -5.89 6.41 0.35
N ALA A 161 -6.65 5.88 1.32
CA ALA A 161 -7.83 6.56 1.86
C ALA A 161 -7.45 7.88 2.53
N TRP A 162 -6.39 7.90 3.35
CA TRP A 162 -5.87 9.11 3.98
C TRP A 162 -5.48 10.16 2.94
N GLY A 163 -4.67 9.78 1.95
CA GLY A 163 -4.24 10.69 0.88
C GLY A 163 -5.41 11.28 0.08
N ALA A 164 -6.49 10.52 -0.14
CA ALA A 164 -7.69 11.03 -0.79
C ALA A 164 -8.40 12.09 0.07
N LEU A 165 -8.55 11.86 1.39
CA LEU A 165 -9.19 12.79 2.32
C LEU A 165 -8.36 14.08 2.49
N GLU A 166 -7.04 13.98 2.55
CA GLU A 166 -6.11 15.11 2.57
C GLU A 166 -6.26 15.97 1.31
N ARG A 167 -6.31 15.35 0.12
CA ARG A 167 -6.48 16.09 -1.15
C ARG A 167 -7.84 16.75 -1.30
N LEU A 168 -8.88 16.21 -0.65
CA LEU A 168 -10.20 16.82 -0.58
C LEU A 168 -10.23 17.98 0.45
N ASP A 169 -9.19 18.15 1.25
CA ASP A 169 -9.15 19.07 2.37
C ASP A 169 -10.38 18.91 3.29
N LEU A 170 -10.74 17.64 3.58
CA LEU A 170 -11.93 17.31 4.35
C LEU A 170 -11.86 17.91 5.76
N LYS A 171 -12.90 18.66 6.12
CA LYS A 171 -13.01 19.29 7.44
C LYS A 171 -14.10 18.63 8.28
N ALA A 172 -13.95 18.73 9.60
CA ALA A 172 -14.99 18.37 10.54
C ALA A 172 -16.32 19.07 10.18
N SER A 173 -17.44 18.44 10.50
CA SER A 173 -18.80 18.90 10.17
C SER A 173 -19.21 18.89 8.69
N GLN A 174 -18.31 18.58 7.77
CA GLN A 174 -18.69 18.35 6.38
C GLN A 174 -19.34 16.97 6.20
N THR A 175 -20.07 16.81 5.11
CA THR A 175 -20.63 15.52 4.70
C THR A 175 -19.82 14.97 3.51
N ILE A 176 -19.39 13.72 3.60
CA ILE A 176 -18.68 13.02 2.52
C ILE A 176 -19.47 11.80 2.06
N ALA A 177 -19.53 11.59 0.76
CA ALA A 177 -20.05 10.37 0.15
C ALA A 177 -18.88 9.49 -0.32
N ILE A 178 -18.85 8.24 0.15
CA ILE A 178 -17.80 7.28 -0.16
C ILE A 178 -18.41 6.13 -0.95
N PHE A 179 -17.92 5.91 -2.17
CA PHE A 179 -18.37 4.88 -3.08
C PHE A 179 -17.46 3.64 -2.99
N GLY A 180 -18.08 2.48 -2.71
CA GLY A 180 -17.38 1.19 -2.62
C GLY A 180 -16.90 0.88 -1.21
N MET A 181 -17.54 -0.06 -0.54
CA MET A 181 -17.23 -0.50 0.83
C MET A 181 -16.29 -1.71 0.84
N GLY A 182 -15.25 -1.64 0.01
CA GLY A 182 -14.07 -2.51 0.10
C GLY A 182 -13.08 -1.99 1.16
N PRO A 183 -11.87 -2.60 1.28
CA PRO A 183 -10.89 -2.22 2.30
C PRO A 183 -10.53 -0.73 2.31
N VAL A 184 -10.32 -0.13 1.13
CA VAL A 184 -10.02 1.32 1.00
C VAL A 184 -11.23 2.16 1.42
N GLY A 185 -12.44 1.81 0.96
CA GLY A 185 -13.66 2.54 1.33
C GLY A 185 -13.96 2.47 2.82
N LEU A 186 -13.84 1.29 3.45
CA LEU A 186 -14.00 1.15 4.90
C LEU A 186 -12.95 1.94 5.69
N SER A 187 -11.70 1.98 5.21
CA SER A 187 -10.66 2.85 5.80
C SER A 187 -11.03 4.33 5.67
N ALA A 188 -11.56 4.75 4.51
CA ALA A 188 -12.00 6.14 4.30
C ALA A 188 -13.18 6.50 5.21
N VAL A 189 -14.16 5.59 5.40
CA VAL A 189 -15.26 5.76 6.35
C VAL A 189 -14.74 5.99 7.76
N MET A 190 -13.84 5.11 8.23
CA MET A 190 -13.26 5.20 9.57
C MET A 190 -12.51 6.51 9.77
N LEU A 191 -11.66 6.88 8.83
CA LEU A 191 -10.86 8.10 8.92
C LEU A 191 -11.74 9.34 8.88
N ALA A 192 -12.68 9.46 7.92
CA ALA A 192 -13.58 10.58 7.81
C ALA A 192 -14.47 10.76 9.07
N ASN A 193 -14.98 9.67 9.62
CA ASN A 193 -15.73 9.70 10.88
C ASN A 193 -14.85 10.21 12.03
N LYS A 194 -13.61 9.74 12.16
CA LYS A 194 -12.66 10.22 13.19
C LYS A 194 -12.24 11.67 12.99
N MET A 195 -12.27 12.18 11.76
CA MET A 195 -12.08 13.60 11.46
C MET A 195 -13.31 14.45 11.81
N GLY A 196 -14.42 13.87 12.22
CA GLY A 196 -15.65 14.55 12.61
C GLY A 196 -16.59 14.88 11.45
N SER A 197 -16.44 14.22 10.30
CA SER A 197 -17.32 14.38 9.15
C SER A 197 -18.50 13.42 9.22
N ARG A 198 -19.64 13.81 8.63
CA ARG A 198 -20.77 12.92 8.41
C ARG A 198 -20.51 12.05 7.19
N VAL A 199 -20.66 10.74 7.31
CA VAL A 199 -20.27 9.78 6.28
C VAL A 199 -21.47 9.09 5.65
N ILE A 200 -21.62 9.21 4.34
CA ILE A 200 -22.57 8.47 3.51
C ILE A 200 -21.80 7.34 2.82
N ALA A 201 -22.07 6.10 3.22
CA ALA A 201 -21.49 4.90 2.60
C ALA A 201 -22.39 4.41 1.45
N ILE A 202 -21.79 4.15 0.30
CA ILE A 202 -22.49 3.79 -0.94
C ILE A 202 -21.85 2.53 -1.53
N ASP A 203 -22.63 1.45 -1.70
CA ASP A 203 -22.20 0.21 -2.35
C ASP A 203 -23.41 -0.52 -2.97
N ILE A 204 -23.17 -1.47 -3.84
CA ILE A 204 -24.18 -2.40 -4.36
C ILE A 204 -24.35 -3.62 -3.47
N ASN A 205 -23.38 -3.94 -2.62
CA ASN A 205 -23.38 -5.11 -1.76
C ASN A 205 -23.89 -4.76 -0.37
N LYS A 206 -25.05 -5.34 -0.01
CA LYS A 206 -25.70 -5.09 1.27
C LYS A 206 -24.84 -5.42 2.48
N GLN A 207 -24.12 -6.54 2.47
CA GLN A 207 -23.27 -6.97 3.61
C GLN A 207 -22.11 -5.99 3.84
N ARG A 208 -21.50 -5.46 2.76
CA ARG A 208 -20.44 -4.45 2.87
C ARG A 208 -20.97 -3.14 3.43
N LEU A 209 -22.17 -2.73 3.01
CA LEU A 209 -22.84 -1.54 3.56
C LEU A 209 -23.11 -1.70 5.06
N GLU A 210 -23.71 -2.82 5.48
CA GLU A 210 -23.98 -3.10 6.89
C GLU A 210 -22.69 -3.07 7.71
N ARG A 211 -21.59 -3.66 7.19
CA ARG A 211 -20.28 -3.62 7.85
C ARG A 211 -19.73 -2.20 8.00
N SER A 212 -20.04 -1.27 7.09
CA SER A 212 -19.53 0.10 7.16
C SER A 212 -20.03 0.87 8.39
N ILE A 213 -21.12 0.43 9.02
CA ILE A 213 -21.64 1.00 10.29
C ILE A 213 -20.59 0.84 11.40
N GLU A 214 -19.92 -0.33 11.47
CA GLU A 214 -18.86 -0.61 12.47
C GLU A 214 -17.66 0.34 12.31
N PHE A 215 -17.48 0.88 11.10
CA PHE A 215 -16.43 1.84 10.76
C PHE A 215 -16.87 3.31 10.91
N GLY A 216 -18.15 3.57 11.23
CA GLY A 216 -18.67 4.89 11.51
C GLY A 216 -19.43 5.54 10.36
N ALA A 217 -20.02 4.76 9.45
CA ALA A 217 -20.94 5.30 8.45
C ALA A 217 -22.26 5.74 9.12
N ASP A 218 -22.73 6.96 8.79
CA ASP A 218 -23.99 7.52 9.30
C ASP A 218 -25.19 7.16 8.43
N ILE A 219 -24.99 7.07 7.10
CA ILE A 219 -26.03 6.81 6.12
C ILE A 219 -25.54 5.73 5.16
N LEU A 220 -26.43 4.79 4.84
CA LEU A 220 -26.17 3.72 3.90
C LEU A 220 -27.05 3.89 2.64
N ILE A 221 -26.42 3.85 1.47
CA ILE A 221 -27.14 3.90 0.18
C ILE A 221 -26.76 2.66 -0.65
N ASN A 222 -27.76 1.84 -0.93
CA ASN A 222 -27.57 0.69 -1.83
C ASN A 222 -27.90 1.10 -3.26
N LEU A 223 -26.87 1.22 -4.12
CA LEU A 223 -27.01 1.62 -5.51
C LEU A 223 -27.81 0.63 -6.37
N SER A 224 -27.88 -0.66 -5.98
CA SER A 224 -28.68 -1.63 -6.71
C SER A 224 -30.21 -1.39 -6.60
N LEU A 225 -30.62 -0.55 -5.65
CA LEU A 225 -32.00 -0.19 -5.39
C LEU A 225 -32.39 1.19 -5.94
N ILE A 226 -31.43 1.93 -6.53
CA ILE A 226 -31.67 3.24 -7.13
C ILE A 226 -31.93 3.05 -8.62
N HIS A 227 -33.13 3.44 -9.05
CA HIS A 227 -33.44 3.55 -10.46
C HIS A 227 -32.84 4.85 -11.01
N ILE A 228 -31.81 4.70 -11.83
CA ILE A 228 -31.19 5.79 -12.58
C ILE A 228 -31.77 5.80 -13.99
#